data_8107ba0996bd3864204f88ca2fb0be7f
#
_entry.id   8107ba0996bd3864204f88ca2fb0be7f
#
_cell.length_a   1.000
_cell.length_b   1.000
_cell.length_c   1.000
_cell.angle_alpha   90.00
_cell.angle_beta   90.00
_cell.angle_gamma   90.00
#
_symmetry.space_group_name_H-M   'P 1'
#
loop_
_entity.id
_entity.type
_entity.pdbx_description
1 polymer ?
#
loop_
_entity_poly.entity_id
_entity_poly.type
_entity_poly.pdbx_seq_one_letter_code
_entity_poly.pdbx_strand_id
1 'polypeptide(L)'
;MPVESAKPMKKIEAIIKPFKLDEVKDALNQIGLKGITVLEAKGFGRQKGHTELYRGAEYVVDFLPKVKLELIVENDMVEKAVEAIRSSAQTGRIGDGKIFISSVEDAIRIRTGERGDAAV
;
A
#
# COMPACT_ATOMS: atom_id res chain seq x y z
N MET A 1 -7.72 -25.07 9.97
CA MET A 1 -6.93 -24.99 11.20
C MET A 1 -5.66 -24.21 10.96
N PRO A 2 -5.33 -23.26 11.81
CA PRO A 2 -4.04 -22.58 11.66
C PRO A 2 -2.91 -23.59 11.83
N VAL A 3 -1.86 -23.41 11.08
CA VAL A 3 -0.64 -24.21 11.21
C VAL A 3 0.11 -23.67 12.43
N GLU A 4 0.29 -24.50 13.44
CA GLU A 4 0.91 -24.09 14.70
C GLU A 4 2.31 -23.48 14.52
N SER A 5 3.05 -23.94 13.50
CA SER A 5 4.39 -23.45 13.19
C SER A 5 4.37 -22.21 12.29
N ALA A 6 3.20 -21.76 11.83
CA ALA A 6 3.12 -20.61 10.95
C ALA A 6 3.44 -19.31 11.71
N LYS A 7 4.27 -18.48 11.11
CA LYS A 7 4.59 -17.18 11.67
C LYS A 7 3.43 -16.21 11.46
N PRO A 8 3.19 -15.31 12.41
CA PRO A 8 2.19 -14.26 12.21
C PRO A 8 2.49 -13.42 10.99
N MET A 9 1.44 -13.09 10.26
CA MET A 9 1.52 -12.28 9.04
C MET A 9 0.71 -11.01 9.21
N LYS A 10 1.15 -9.97 8.54
CA LYS A 10 0.45 -8.69 8.48
C LYS A 10 0.25 -8.28 7.03
N LYS A 11 -0.87 -7.62 6.79
CA LYS A 11 -1.14 -6.95 5.53
C LYS A 11 -0.78 -5.48 5.68
N ILE A 12 0.01 -4.98 4.76
CA ILE A 12 0.33 -3.56 4.67
C ILE A 12 -0.37 -3.01 3.44
N GLU A 13 -1.19 -2.00 3.64
CA GLU A 13 -1.81 -1.25 2.56
C GLU A 13 -1.27 0.17 2.61
N ALA A 14 -0.68 0.63 1.52
CA ALA A 14 -0.14 1.98 1.45
C ALA A 14 -0.82 2.72 0.30
N ILE A 15 -1.36 3.88 0.60
CA ILE A 15 -1.94 4.77 -0.41
C ILE A 15 -0.97 5.91 -0.58
N ILE A 16 -0.42 6.04 -1.78
CA ILE A 16 0.68 6.95 -2.08
C ILE A 16 0.38 7.81 -3.31
N LYS A 17 1.15 8.86 -3.50
CA LYS A 17 1.13 9.62 -4.75
C LYS A 17 1.66 8.76 -5.90
N PRO A 18 1.02 8.80 -7.09
CA PRO A 18 1.40 7.88 -8.18
C PRO A 18 2.86 7.99 -8.61
N PHE A 19 3.43 9.20 -8.63
CA PHE A 19 4.80 9.39 -9.07
C PHE A 19 5.85 8.84 -8.10
N LYS A 20 5.43 8.40 -6.92
CA LYS A 20 6.31 7.78 -5.93
C LYS A 20 6.40 6.26 -6.05
N LEU A 21 5.58 5.66 -6.92
CA LEU A 21 5.48 4.22 -7.02
C LEU A 21 6.83 3.53 -7.27
N ASP A 22 7.60 4.02 -8.23
CA ASP A 22 8.87 3.38 -8.57
C ASP A 22 9.88 3.44 -7.42
N GLU A 23 9.96 4.57 -6.74
CA GLU A 23 10.84 4.72 -5.58
C GLU A 23 10.45 3.77 -4.45
N VAL A 24 9.14 3.62 -4.20
CA VAL A 24 8.64 2.71 -3.16
C VAL A 24 8.93 1.26 -3.54
N LYS A 25 8.69 0.88 -4.78
CA LYS A 25 9.01 -0.47 -5.27
C LYS A 25 10.49 -0.79 -5.08
N ASP A 26 11.35 0.13 -5.46
CA ASP A 26 12.80 -0.07 -5.32
C ASP A 26 13.19 -0.22 -3.86
N ALA A 27 12.65 0.62 -2.98
CA ALA A 27 12.92 0.54 -1.55
C ALA A 27 12.49 -0.80 -0.94
N LEU A 28 11.32 -1.31 -1.34
CA LEU A 28 10.82 -2.60 -0.87
C LEU A 28 11.68 -3.76 -1.42
N ASN A 29 12.09 -3.68 -2.68
CA ASN A 29 12.97 -4.69 -3.26
C ASN A 29 14.32 -4.76 -2.55
N GLN A 30 14.85 -3.62 -2.12
CA GLN A 30 16.13 -3.57 -1.40
C GLN A 30 16.11 -4.31 -0.07
N ILE A 31 14.95 -4.39 0.57
CA ILE A 31 14.79 -5.14 1.82
C ILE A 31 14.28 -6.57 1.59
N GLY A 32 14.23 -7.01 0.33
CA GLY A 32 13.89 -8.38 -0.02
C GLY A 32 12.41 -8.66 -0.26
N LEU A 33 11.56 -7.64 -0.29
CA LEU A 33 10.12 -7.81 -0.51
C LEU A 33 9.79 -7.60 -1.99
N LYS A 34 9.24 -8.65 -2.63
CA LYS A 34 8.99 -8.64 -4.08
C LYS A 34 7.54 -8.85 -4.46
N GLY A 35 6.73 -9.45 -3.58
CA GLY A 35 5.33 -9.76 -3.87
C GLY A 35 4.42 -8.57 -3.55
N ILE A 36 4.36 -7.60 -4.44
CA ILE A 36 3.60 -6.37 -4.26
C ILE A 36 2.45 -6.33 -5.26
N THR A 37 1.25 -6.09 -4.76
CA THR A 37 0.08 -5.85 -5.61
C THR A 37 -0.17 -4.35 -5.69
N VAL A 38 -0.39 -3.85 -6.90
CA VAL A 38 -0.58 -2.43 -7.15
C VAL A 38 -1.94 -2.20 -7.78
N LEU A 39 -2.70 -1.26 -7.22
CA LEU A 39 -4.00 -0.85 -7.74
C LEU A 39 -4.02 0.66 -7.93
N GLU A 40 -4.68 1.10 -8.98
CA GLU A 40 -5.01 2.51 -9.13
C GLU A 40 -6.17 2.85 -8.21
N ALA A 41 -6.09 4.02 -7.59
CA ALA A 41 -7.11 4.47 -6.65
C ALA A 41 -7.34 5.97 -6.84
N LYS A 42 -8.46 6.44 -6.30
CA LYS A 42 -8.77 7.87 -6.25
C LYS A 42 -8.99 8.24 -4.79
N GLY A 43 -8.39 9.33 -4.39
CA GLY A 43 -8.50 9.78 -3.02
C GLY A 43 -9.34 11.03 -2.89
N PHE A 44 -10.05 11.10 -1.78
CA PHE A 44 -10.60 12.33 -1.25
C PHE A 44 -9.83 12.65 0.01
N GLY A 45 -9.69 13.86 0.34
CA GLY A 45 -9.09 14.18 1.60
C GLY A 45 -8.96 15.66 1.81
N ARG A 46 -7.98 16.01 2.63
CA ARG A 46 -7.67 17.41 2.93
C ARG A 46 -6.89 18.09 1.84
N GLN A 47 -6.48 17.34 0.83
CA GLN A 47 -5.81 17.87 -0.34
C GLN A 47 -6.85 18.65 -1.14
N LYS A 48 -6.57 19.92 -1.39
CA LYS A 48 -7.49 20.73 -2.19
C LYS A 48 -7.44 20.26 -3.63
N GLY A 49 -8.59 19.91 -4.18
CA GLY A 49 -8.76 19.73 -5.59
C GLY A 49 -8.65 21.05 -6.32
N HIS A 50 -8.46 21.01 -7.61
CA HIS A 50 -8.54 22.20 -8.45
C HIS A 50 -10.00 22.49 -8.80
N THR A 51 -10.30 23.76 -9.08
CA THR A 51 -11.62 24.18 -9.52
C THR A 51 -11.73 24.03 -11.03
N GLU A 52 -12.82 23.43 -11.47
CA GLU A 52 -13.14 23.34 -12.90
C GLU A 52 -14.49 23.97 -13.19
N LEU A 53 -14.65 24.50 -14.40
CA LEU A 53 -15.92 25.02 -14.87
C LEU A 53 -16.66 23.95 -15.65
N TYR A 54 -17.91 23.74 -15.30
CA TYR A 54 -18.78 22.83 -16.01
C TYR A 54 -20.17 23.48 -16.13
N ARG A 55 -20.63 23.70 -17.36
CA ARG A 55 -21.91 24.33 -17.65
C ARG A 55 -22.06 25.70 -16.97
N GLY A 56 -20.98 26.47 -16.87
CA GLY A 56 -20.99 27.77 -16.25
C GLY A 56 -20.94 27.79 -14.72
N ALA A 57 -20.86 26.65 -14.09
CA ALA A 57 -20.69 26.53 -12.64
C ALA A 57 -19.30 26.02 -12.29
N GLU A 58 -18.77 26.52 -11.19
CA GLU A 58 -17.49 26.04 -10.67
C GLU A 58 -17.71 24.80 -9.83
N TYR A 59 -16.87 23.79 -10.06
CA TYR A 59 -16.82 22.56 -9.26
C TYR A 59 -15.44 22.40 -8.69
N VAL A 60 -15.38 22.06 -7.40
CA VAL A 60 -14.14 21.65 -6.78
C VAL A 60 -13.94 20.17 -7.08
N VAL A 61 -12.84 19.85 -7.75
CA VAL A 61 -12.50 18.47 -8.05
C VAL A 61 -11.76 17.87 -6.85
N ASP A 62 -12.46 17.05 -6.08
CA ASP A 62 -11.93 16.44 -4.87
C ASP A 62 -11.23 15.11 -5.12
N PHE A 63 -11.42 14.54 -6.33
CA PHE A 63 -10.80 13.27 -6.69
C PHE A 63 -9.39 13.49 -7.18
N LEU A 64 -8.46 12.86 -6.51
CA LEU A 64 -7.05 12.89 -6.92
C LEU A 64 -6.57 11.46 -7.15
N PRO A 65 -5.79 11.23 -8.22
CA PRO A 65 -5.26 9.91 -8.46
C PRO A 65 -4.30 9.51 -7.35
N LYS A 66 -4.39 8.27 -6.95
CA LYS A 66 -3.52 7.63 -5.96
C LYS A 66 -3.16 6.24 -6.46
N VAL A 67 -2.17 5.66 -5.84
CA VAL A 67 -1.82 4.26 -6.05
C VAL A 67 -1.93 3.57 -4.69
N LYS A 68 -2.55 2.40 -4.68
CA LYS A 68 -2.63 1.55 -3.50
C LYS A 68 -1.70 0.37 -3.69
N LEU A 69 -0.81 0.18 -2.74
CA LEU A 69 0.07 -0.98 -2.67
C LEU A 69 -0.46 -1.92 -1.60
N GLU A 70 -0.49 -3.21 -1.91
CA GLU A 70 -0.80 -4.24 -0.92
C GLU A 70 0.32 -5.24 -0.88
N LEU A 71 0.78 -5.54 0.32
CA LEU A 71 1.76 -6.59 0.52
C LEU A 71 1.46 -7.32 1.82
N ILE A 72 1.77 -8.61 1.82
CA ILE A 72 1.66 -9.45 3.01
C ILE A 72 3.07 -9.80 3.43
N VAL A 73 3.38 -9.57 4.69
CA VAL A 73 4.72 -9.79 5.22
C VAL A 73 4.65 -10.55 6.55
N GLU A 74 5.72 -11.21 6.91
CA GLU A 74 5.86 -11.75 8.24
C GLU A 74 5.93 -10.62 9.24
N ASN A 75 5.46 -10.87 10.45
CA ASN A 75 5.34 -9.83 11.47
C ASN A 75 6.67 -9.11 11.76
N ASP A 76 7.78 -9.83 11.70
CA ASP A 76 9.11 -9.26 11.96
C ASP A 76 9.62 -8.34 10.84
N MET A 77 8.96 -8.32 9.69
CA MET A 77 9.32 -7.45 8.57
C MET A 77 8.49 -6.16 8.52
N VAL A 78 7.47 -6.03 9.37
CA VAL A 78 6.53 -4.91 9.30
C VAL A 78 7.24 -3.57 9.42
N GLU A 79 8.05 -3.40 10.45
CA GLU A 79 8.69 -2.10 10.68
C GLU A 79 9.65 -1.71 9.56
N LYS A 80 10.40 -2.66 9.01
CA LYS A 80 11.28 -2.42 7.87
C LYS A 80 10.49 -2.02 6.63
N ALA A 81 9.37 -2.70 6.36
CA ALA A 81 8.52 -2.40 5.22
C ALA A 81 7.87 -1.02 5.36
N VAL A 82 7.36 -0.71 6.54
CA VAL A 82 6.73 0.59 6.82
C VAL A 82 7.74 1.72 6.63
N GLU A 83 8.95 1.58 7.16
CA GLU A 83 9.98 2.60 7.01
C GLU A 83 10.42 2.76 5.56
N ALA A 84 10.55 1.66 4.83
CA ALA A 84 10.89 1.71 3.40
C ALA A 84 9.83 2.47 2.60
N ILE A 85 8.56 2.22 2.87
CA ILE A 85 7.45 2.91 2.20
C ILE A 85 7.41 4.38 2.61
N ARG A 86 7.45 4.64 3.91
CA ARG A 86 7.31 5.99 4.44
C ARG A 86 8.42 6.91 3.93
N SER A 87 9.66 6.49 4.03
CA SER A 87 10.79 7.32 3.63
C SER A 87 10.85 7.56 2.12
N SER A 88 10.44 6.57 1.32
CA SER A 88 10.45 6.70 -0.15
C SER A 88 9.22 7.42 -0.71
N ALA A 89 8.08 7.36 -0.03
CA ALA A 89 6.85 8.00 -0.48
C ALA A 89 6.66 9.42 0.03
N GLN A 90 7.36 9.80 1.07
CA GLN A 90 7.20 11.09 1.73
C GLN A 90 7.68 12.25 0.87
N THR A 91 6.83 13.27 0.70
CA THR A 91 7.22 14.55 0.11
C THR A 91 7.21 15.68 1.15
N GLY A 92 6.54 15.46 2.28
CA GLY A 92 6.32 16.47 3.31
C GLY A 92 5.12 17.36 3.04
N ARG A 93 4.38 17.08 1.97
CA ARG A 93 3.21 17.87 1.57
C ARG A 93 1.92 17.11 1.85
N ILE A 94 0.82 17.85 1.91
CA ILE A 94 -0.51 17.27 2.05
C ILE A 94 -0.75 16.31 0.88
N GLY A 95 -1.36 15.17 1.17
CA GLY A 95 -1.66 14.17 0.17
C GLY A 95 -0.62 13.08 0.01
N ASP A 96 0.39 13.03 0.86
CA ASP A 96 1.40 11.97 0.84
C ASP A 96 0.81 10.58 1.05
N GLY A 97 -0.34 10.50 1.70
CA GLY A 97 -1.04 9.24 1.87
C GLY A 97 -0.91 8.65 3.26
N LYS A 98 -1.26 7.39 3.37
CA LYS A 98 -1.30 6.67 4.64
C LYS A 98 -0.91 5.23 4.44
N ILE A 99 -0.46 4.63 5.53
CA ILE A 99 -0.14 3.21 5.60
C ILE A 99 -1.06 2.58 6.64
N PHE A 100 -1.72 1.49 6.26
CA PHE A 100 -2.59 0.72 7.15
C PHE A 100 -2.01 -0.67 7.34
N ILE A 101 -2.08 -1.15 8.56
CA ILE A 101 -1.57 -2.48 8.92
C ILE A 101 -2.70 -3.26 9.55
N SER A 102 -2.91 -4.47 9.07
CA SER A 102 -3.92 -5.38 9.62
C SER A 102 -3.37 -6.78 9.74
N SER A 103 -3.98 -7.57 10.61
CA SER A 103 -3.62 -8.97 10.78
C SER A 103 -4.18 -9.79 9.63
N VAL A 104 -3.41 -10.77 9.20
CA VAL A 104 -3.83 -11.74 8.19
C VAL A 104 -4.00 -13.08 8.90
N GLU A 105 -5.22 -13.62 8.87
CA GLU A 105 -5.53 -14.88 9.53
C GLU A 105 -4.89 -16.05 8.81
N ASP A 106 -4.92 -16.04 7.48
CA ASP A 106 -4.36 -17.10 6.67
C ASP A 106 -4.06 -16.56 5.26
N ALA A 107 -3.20 -17.25 4.54
CA ALA A 107 -2.93 -17.03 3.14
C ALA A 107 -2.84 -18.38 2.46
N ILE A 108 -3.34 -18.51 1.25
CA ILE A 108 -3.31 -19.74 0.48
C ILE A 108 -2.74 -19.42 -0.90
N ARG A 109 -1.67 -20.10 -1.28
CA ARG A 109 -1.12 -19.97 -2.62
C ARG A 109 -1.97 -20.79 -3.58
N ILE A 110 -2.53 -20.16 -4.58
CA ILE A 110 -3.49 -20.81 -5.49
C ILE A 110 -2.81 -21.97 -6.22
N ARG A 111 -1.59 -21.78 -6.71
CA ARG A 111 -0.91 -22.80 -7.51
C ARG A 111 -0.58 -24.07 -6.73
N THR A 112 -0.17 -23.92 -5.48
CA THR A 112 0.37 -25.03 -4.69
C THR A 112 -0.53 -25.49 -3.55
N GLY A 113 -1.46 -24.63 -3.12
CA GLY A 113 -2.25 -24.90 -1.93
C GLY A 113 -1.51 -24.69 -0.62
N GLU A 114 -0.26 -24.22 -0.66
CA GLU A 114 0.48 -23.89 0.56
C GLU A 114 -0.25 -22.82 1.37
N ARG A 115 -0.15 -22.92 2.69
CA ARG A 115 -0.85 -22.03 3.61
C ARG A 115 0.11 -21.33 4.56
N GLY A 116 -0.39 -20.28 5.18
CA GLY A 116 0.35 -19.53 6.18
C GLY A 116 1.50 -18.74 5.55
N ASP A 117 2.57 -18.55 6.32
CA ASP A 117 3.73 -17.78 5.86
C ASP A 117 4.45 -18.42 4.66
N ALA A 118 4.29 -19.72 4.45
CA ALA A 118 4.81 -20.40 3.27
C ALA A 118 4.11 -19.96 1.97
N ALA A 119 2.93 -19.40 2.07
CA ALA A 119 2.14 -18.94 0.92
C ALA A 119 2.51 -17.54 0.42
N VAL A 120 3.32 -16.81 1.18
CA VAL A 120 3.67 -15.42 0.84
C VAL A 120 5.13 -15.25 0.48
#